data_90a52f980c31f2b62adeeb0ae0ec16a6
#
_entry.id   90a52f980c31f2b62adeeb0ae0ec16a6
#
_cell.length_a   1.000
_cell.length_b   1.000
_cell.length_c   1.000
_cell.angle_alpha   90.00
_cell.angle_beta   90.00
_cell.angle_gamma   90.00
#
_symmetry.space_group_name_H-M   'P 1'
#
loop_
_entity.id
_entity.type
_entity.pdbx_description
1 polymer ?
#
loop_
_entity_poly.entity_id
_entity_poly.type
_entity_poly.pdbx_seq_one_letter_code
_entity_poly.pdbx_strand_id
1 'polypeptide(L)'
;MVNLNFGTVSGLPPDEQQWLNELQKTFTYYQTSNAVKQRYYEGDVTLQEINLGIALPYGLQRLKIGCAWGAKTVDVLASRSMFDGFVTENGIMSENMEPVMERNHLIAEYNKAVREELKYGCAFAAVSGMEGDARIHFYSPNCAVAHWNAEKGRIRYGFAFEDTRKDESDIAWTPEHVTFYTDTDIWELDRTGGAWTAVGTSHDFGEPLMVALVWDATHDKPFGQSRLKKPIRNLIQGYIRTVANATIGLEFATSPQKYLLGVSDDQYDTLVSQKFKQYVGSILYSTINPDTGEKPEFGQLSQGSIEPHVQMLRMLATQFSAATGLTVTDTGVVNDANPTSSEAILAQSQTLVLLAEQLNEGNARRN
;
A
#
# COMPACT_ATOMS: atom_id res chain seq x y z
N MET A 1 -9.08 -10.00 8.19
CA MET A 1 -10.13 -8.96 8.19
C MET A 1 -10.76 -8.91 9.57
N VAL A 2 -11.08 -7.73 10.07
CA VAL A 2 -11.78 -7.60 11.35
C VAL A 2 -13.23 -8.04 11.17
N ASN A 3 -13.67 -8.97 11.99
CA ASN A 3 -15.07 -9.40 12.01
C ASN A 3 -15.80 -8.63 13.11
N LEU A 4 -16.34 -7.46 12.78
CA LEU A 4 -17.03 -6.60 13.70
C LEU A 4 -18.53 -6.73 13.51
N ASN A 5 -19.22 -7.20 14.57
CA ASN A 5 -20.66 -7.27 14.62
C ASN A 5 -21.12 -6.90 16.04
N PHE A 6 -21.70 -5.73 16.18
CA PHE A 6 -22.17 -5.26 17.47
C PHE A 6 -23.51 -5.87 17.88
N GLY A 7 -24.38 -6.18 16.92
CA GLY A 7 -25.74 -6.60 17.23
C GLY A 7 -26.48 -5.54 18.07
N THR A 8 -27.11 -5.98 19.13
CA THR A 8 -27.69 -5.08 20.16
C THR A 8 -26.74 -4.96 21.32
N VAL A 9 -26.26 -3.74 21.61
CA VAL A 9 -25.34 -3.44 22.72
C VAL A 9 -26.17 -3.09 23.96
N SER A 10 -25.94 -3.81 25.05
CA SER A 10 -26.64 -3.54 26.32
C SER A 10 -26.10 -2.27 26.98
N GLY A 11 -26.99 -1.37 27.38
CA GLY A 11 -26.61 -0.10 28.01
C GLY A 11 -26.42 1.07 27.03
N LEU A 12 -26.49 0.86 25.71
CA LEU A 12 -26.39 1.92 24.71
C LEU A 12 -27.80 2.48 24.37
N PRO A 13 -27.99 3.82 24.29
CA PRO A 13 -29.22 4.42 23.82
C PRO A 13 -29.58 4.03 22.37
N PRO A 14 -30.89 3.98 22.02
CA PRO A 14 -31.33 3.51 20.70
C PRO A 14 -30.76 4.33 19.51
N ASP A 15 -30.67 5.66 19.66
CA ASP A 15 -30.13 6.54 18.61
C ASP A 15 -28.64 6.28 18.38
N GLU A 16 -27.88 6.13 19.44
CA GLU A 16 -26.44 5.82 19.39
C GLU A 16 -26.18 4.40 18.89
N GLN A 17 -27.07 3.45 19.22
CA GLN A 17 -27.03 2.12 18.63
C GLN A 17 -27.21 2.17 17.10
N GLN A 18 -28.06 3.05 16.59
CA GLN A 18 -28.21 3.23 15.16
C GLN A 18 -26.93 3.79 14.54
N TRP A 19 -26.31 4.82 15.14
CA TRP A 19 -25.04 5.40 14.67
C TRP A 19 -23.91 4.36 14.65
N LEU A 20 -23.83 3.56 15.70
CA LEU A 20 -22.84 2.49 15.79
C LEU A 20 -23.02 1.46 14.66
N ASN A 21 -24.26 1.09 14.34
CA ASN A 21 -24.56 0.17 13.23
C ASN A 21 -24.22 0.77 11.84
N GLU A 22 -24.40 2.08 11.66
CA GLU A 22 -24.01 2.79 10.45
C GLU A 22 -22.49 2.80 10.28
N LEU A 23 -21.78 3.08 11.36
CA LEU A 23 -20.31 3.02 11.38
C LEU A 23 -19.79 1.62 11.07
N GLN A 24 -20.39 0.58 11.65
CA GLN A 24 -20.03 -0.82 11.36
C GLN A 24 -20.13 -1.15 9.87
N LYS A 25 -21.21 -0.72 9.20
CA LYS A 25 -21.40 -0.92 7.76
C LYS A 25 -20.31 -0.18 6.97
N THR A 26 -20.03 1.06 7.33
CA THR A 26 -19.01 1.90 6.70
C THR A 26 -17.62 1.26 6.87
N PHE A 27 -17.29 0.84 8.07
CA PHE A 27 -16.03 0.16 8.38
C PHE A 27 -15.86 -1.11 7.53
N THR A 28 -16.87 -1.97 7.51
CA THR A 28 -16.85 -3.22 6.72
C THR A 28 -16.68 -2.96 5.23
N TYR A 29 -17.35 -1.94 4.70
CA TYR A 29 -17.23 -1.55 3.29
C TYR A 29 -15.79 -1.17 2.91
N TYR A 30 -15.07 -0.43 3.76
CA TYR A 30 -13.72 0.02 3.45
C TYR A 30 -12.63 -1.03 3.68
N GLN A 31 -12.86 -2.09 4.46
CA GLN A 31 -11.85 -3.11 4.74
C GLN A 31 -11.21 -3.71 3.48
N THR A 32 -12.02 -4.11 2.49
CA THR A 32 -11.53 -4.69 1.24
C THR A 32 -10.65 -3.71 0.46
N SER A 33 -11.08 -2.45 0.39
CA SER A 33 -10.29 -1.39 -0.27
C SER A 33 -8.97 -1.12 0.45
N ASN A 34 -8.99 -1.12 1.78
CA ASN A 34 -7.81 -0.91 2.60
C ASN A 34 -6.82 -2.08 2.48
N ALA A 35 -7.31 -3.32 2.45
CA ALA A 35 -6.48 -4.50 2.21
C ALA A 35 -5.76 -4.45 0.86
N VAL A 36 -6.44 -3.96 -0.20
CA VAL A 36 -5.79 -3.75 -1.51
C VAL A 36 -4.68 -2.70 -1.40
N LYS A 37 -4.94 -1.54 -0.76
CA LYS A 37 -3.93 -0.49 -0.58
C LYS A 37 -2.72 -1.00 0.21
N GLN A 38 -2.94 -1.79 1.26
CA GLN A 38 -1.89 -2.41 2.05
C GLN A 38 -0.99 -3.30 1.19
N ARG A 39 -1.54 -4.21 0.39
CA ARG A 39 -0.75 -5.07 -0.50
C ARG A 39 0.12 -4.28 -1.49
N TYR A 40 -0.41 -3.18 -2.04
CA TYR A 40 0.38 -2.31 -2.92
C TYR A 40 1.48 -1.56 -2.17
N TYR A 41 1.23 -1.16 -0.93
CA TYR A 41 2.22 -0.56 -0.06
C TYR A 41 3.35 -1.54 0.29
N GLU A 42 3.01 -2.76 0.65
CA GLU A 42 3.97 -3.84 0.98
C GLU A 42 4.69 -4.41 -0.23
N GLY A 43 4.21 -4.11 -1.43
CA GLY A 43 4.76 -4.67 -2.68
C GLY A 43 4.36 -6.13 -2.92
N ASP A 44 3.42 -6.68 -2.16
CA ASP A 44 2.91 -8.06 -2.32
C ASP A 44 1.80 -8.13 -3.37
N VAL A 45 2.14 -7.72 -4.59
CA VAL A 45 1.23 -7.77 -5.73
C VAL A 45 1.60 -8.94 -6.63
N THR A 46 0.67 -9.88 -6.83
CA THR A 46 0.89 -11.07 -7.64
C THR A 46 0.48 -10.87 -9.10
N LEU A 47 1.19 -11.53 -10.02
CA LEU A 47 0.89 -11.49 -11.47
C LEU A 47 -0.48 -12.07 -11.83
N GLN A 48 -1.09 -12.87 -10.96
CA GLN A 48 -2.44 -13.45 -11.19
C GLN A 48 -3.53 -12.38 -11.31
N GLU A 49 -3.33 -11.19 -10.76
CA GLU A 49 -4.25 -10.07 -10.88
C GLU A 49 -4.21 -9.41 -12.29
N ILE A 50 -3.24 -9.82 -13.12
CA ILE A 50 -3.03 -9.30 -14.47
C ILE A 50 -3.30 -10.41 -15.50
N ASN A 51 -4.55 -10.80 -15.63
CA ASN A 51 -4.94 -11.80 -16.63
C ASN A 51 -5.00 -11.16 -18.03
N LEU A 52 -4.05 -11.51 -18.89
CA LEU A 52 -3.90 -10.97 -20.24
C LEU A 52 -4.25 -11.99 -21.33
N GLY A 53 -4.76 -13.16 -20.97
CA GLY A 53 -5.01 -14.23 -21.93
C GLY A 53 -3.73 -14.84 -22.51
N ILE A 54 -2.55 -14.51 -22.02
CA ILE A 54 -1.29 -15.15 -22.40
C ILE A 54 -1.10 -16.36 -21.50
N ALA A 55 -0.90 -17.53 -22.10
CA ALA A 55 -0.56 -18.75 -21.38
C ALA A 55 0.85 -18.63 -20.80
N LEU A 56 0.95 -18.20 -19.54
CA LEU A 56 2.21 -18.25 -18.80
C LEU A 56 2.48 -19.69 -18.37
N PRO A 57 3.71 -20.21 -18.54
CA PRO A 57 4.09 -21.50 -17.98
C PRO A 57 3.78 -21.56 -16.48
N TYR A 58 3.28 -22.70 -16.02
CA TYR A 58 2.79 -22.86 -14.63
C TYR A 58 3.80 -22.46 -13.55
N GLY A 59 5.10 -22.69 -13.80
CA GLY A 59 6.17 -22.29 -12.89
C GLY A 59 6.36 -20.76 -12.77
N LEU A 60 5.97 -20.02 -13.80
CA LEU A 60 6.12 -18.54 -13.85
C LEU A 60 4.90 -17.80 -13.27
N GLN A 61 3.75 -18.48 -13.15
CA GLN A 61 2.56 -17.92 -12.50
C GLN A 61 2.76 -17.63 -11.01
N ARG A 62 3.75 -18.26 -10.38
CA ARG A 62 4.11 -18.10 -8.97
C ARG A 62 5.26 -17.12 -8.75
N LEU A 63 5.76 -16.47 -9.81
CA LEU A 63 6.83 -15.51 -9.68
C LEU A 63 6.33 -14.27 -8.90
N LYS A 64 6.83 -14.11 -7.69
CA LYS A 64 6.59 -12.92 -6.87
C LYS A 64 7.67 -11.89 -7.19
N ILE A 65 7.27 -10.77 -7.75
CA ILE A 65 8.15 -9.63 -8.03
C ILE A 65 7.80 -8.53 -7.06
N GLY A 66 8.70 -8.23 -6.14
CA GLY A 66 8.57 -7.11 -5.22
C GLY A 66 8.70 -5.78 -5.95
N CYS A 67 7.85 -4.82 -5.64
CA CYS A 67 7.93 -3.46 -6.14
C CYS A 67 7.82 -2.45 -5.00
N ALA A 68 8.88 -1.71 -4.74
CA ALA A 68 8.92 -0.72 -3.67
C ALA A 68 8.20 0.60 -4.00
N TRP A 69 7.67 0.76 -5.19
CA TRP A 69 7.04 2.02 -5.62
C TRP A 69 5.82 2.40 -4.78
N GLY A 70 5.07 1.39 -4.29
CA GLY A 70 3.94 1.62 -3.40
C GLY A 70 4.38 2.26 -2.07
N ALA A 71 5.38 1.69 -1.42
CA ALA A 71 5.97 2.25 -0.21
C ALA A 71 6.59 3.64 -0.49
N LYS A 72 7.37 3.79 -1.56
CA LYS A 72 7.96 5.08 -1.94
C LYS A 72 6.92 6.19 -2.11
N THR A 73 5.75 5.88 -2.69
CA THR A 73 4.65 6.84 -2.86
C THR A 73 4.19 7.44 -1.53
N VAL A 74 4.25 6.68 -0.46
CA VAL A 74 3.83 7.07 0.89
C VAL A 74 5.00 7.61 1.71
N ASP A 75 6.06 6.83 1.84
CA ASP A 75 7.12 7.07 2.83
C ASP A 75 7.95 8.31 2.53
N VAL A 76 8.22 8.60 1.25
CA VAL A 76 9.01 9.79 0.87
C VAL A 76 8.27 11.08 1.23
N LEU A 77 6.94 11.13 1.08
CA LEU A 77 6.17 12.28 1.51
C LEU A 77 5.98 12.31 3.03
N ALA A 78 5.69 11.15 3.65
CA ALA A 78 5.54 11.04 5.10
C ALA A 78 6.79 11.51 5.86
N SER A 79 7.98 11.20 5.35
CA SER A 79 9.24 11.62 5.96
C SER A 79 9.49 13.14 5.94
N ARG A 80 8.69 13.90 5.20
CA ARG A 80 8.73 15.36 5.13
C ARG A 80 7.66 16.03 6.01
N SER A 81 6.83 15.25 6.68
CA SER A 81 5.85 15.72 7.65
C SER A 81 6.34 15.36 9.05
N MET A 82 6.66 16.38 9.84
CA MET A 82 7.15 16.24 11.21
C MET A 82 6.23 17.02 12.14
N PHE A 83 5.97 16.46 13.30
CA PHE A 83 5.25 17.15 14.35
C PHE A 83 6.26 17.91 15.23
N ASP A 84 6.19 19.23 15.20
CA ASP A 84 7.14 20.11 15.92
C ASP A 84 6.59 20.57 17.28
N GLY A 85 5.29 20.41 17.53
CA GLY A 85 4.64 20.79 18.78
C GLY A 85 3.34 21.55 18.59
N PHE A 86 2.76 21.98 19.70
CA PHE A 86 1.59 22.83 19.74
C PHE A 86 1.98 24.30 19.86
N VAL A 87 1.31 25.15 19.13
CA VAL A 87 1.50 26.59 19.21
C VAL A 87 0.24 27.26 19.73
N THR A 88 0.40 28.33 20.51
CA THR A 88 -0.70 29.19 20.94
C THR A 88 -1.18 30.05 19.78
N GLU A 89 -2.33 30.75 19.95
CA GLU A 89 -2.86 31.71 18.97
C GLU A 89 -1.84 32.78 18.54
N ASN A 90 -0.90 33.11 19.42
CA ASN A 90 0.16 34.07 19.14
C ASN A 90 1.40 33.45 18.45
N GLY A 91 1.34 32.16 18.06
CA GLY A 91 2.44 31.47 17.39
C GLY A 91 3.60 31.07 18.31
N ILE A 92 3.42 31.13 19.63
CA ILE A 92 4.44 30.73 20.61
C ILE A 92 4.24 29.27 20.96
N MET A 93 5.33 28.50 21.00
CA MET A 93 5.29 27.09 21.47
C MET A 93 4.63 26.99 22.84
N SER A 94 3.72 26.06 23.02
CA SER A 94 3.01 25.83 24.28
C SER A 94 3.83 24.92 25.20
N GLU A 95 4.60 25.49 26.10
CA GLU A 95 5.39 24.75 27.11
C GLU A 95 4.50 23.84 27.98
N ASN A 96 3.25 24.22 28.22
CA ASN A 96 2.30 23.43 29.00
C ASN A 96 1.93 22.09 28.35
N MET A 97 2.11 21.97 27.04
CA MET A 97 1.80 20.75 26.28
C MET A 97 2.98 19.79 26.17
N GLU A 98 4.20 20.22 26.54
CA GLU A 98 5.39 19.38 26.45
C GLU A 98 5.29 18.07 27.27
N PRO A 99 4.80 18.08 28.52
CA PRO A 99 4.61 16.83 29.29
C PRO A 99 3.57 15.88 28.66
N VAL A 100 2.55 16.44 27.97
CA VAL A 100 1.55 15.65 27.26
C VAL A 100 2.17 15.01 26.02
N MET A 101 2.98 15.78 25.28
CA MET A 101 3.69 15.30 24.10
C MET A 101 4.66 14.15 24.43
N GLU A 102 5.47 14.32 25.46
CA GLU A 102 6.43 13.30 25.92
C GLU A 102 5.73 12.03 26.38
N ARG A 103 4.72 12.15 27.23
CA ARG A 103 3.95 11.01 27.78
C ARG A 103 3.27 10.18 26.72
N ASN A 104 2.79 10.82 25.67
CA ASN A 104 2.08 10.18 24.57
C ASN A 104 3.01 9.85 23.39
N HIS A 105 4.30 10.11 23.46
CA HIS A 105 5.26 9.91 22.38
C HIS A 105 4.80 10.50 21.05
N LEU A 106 4.17 11.70 21.08
CA LEU A 106 3.41 12.26 19.96
C LEU A 106 4.21 12.35 18.66
N ILE A 107 5.50 12.68 18.73
CA ILE A 107 6.37 12.76 17.54
C ILE A 107 6.41 11.40 16.81
N ALA A 108 6.61 10.33 17.56
CA ALA A 108 6.71 8.98 16.98
C ALA A 108 5.35 8.49 16.47
N GLU A 109 4.29 8.70 17.25
CA GLU A 109 2.93 8.27 16.92
C GLU A 109 2.36 9.06 15.73
N TYR A 110 2.59 10.37 15.67
CA TYR A 110 2.22 11.20 14.54
C TYR A 110 2.88 10.73 13.24
N ASN A 111 4.18 10.40 13.26
CA ASN A 111 4.87 9.89 12.08
C ASN A 111 4.29 8.57 11.57
N LYS A 112 3.77 7.72 12.45
CA LYS A 112 3.02 6.51 12.06
C LYS A 112 1.66 6.89 11.46
N ALA A 113 0.94 7.81 12.10
CA ALA A 113 -0.37 8.26 11.66
C ALA A 113 -0.34 8.89 10.26
N VAL A 114 0.67 9.71 9.96
CA VAL A 114 0.85 10.31 8.62
C VAL A 114 1.06 9.25 7.54
N ARG A 115 1.76 8.15 7.82
CA ARG A 115 1.87 7.05 6.85
C ARG A 115 0.51 6.39 6.61
N GLU A 116 -0.27 6.16 7.67
CA GLU A 116 -1.63 5.61 7.54
C GLU A 116 -2.54 6.56 6.77
N GLU A 117 -2.48 7.86 7.06
CA GLU A 117 -3.18 8.92 6.34
C GLU A 117 -2.89 8.88 4.83
N LEU A 118 -1.63 8.89 4.43
CA LEU A 118 -1.23 8.86 3.04
C LEU A 118 -1.55 7.52 2.36
N LYS A 119 -1.48 6.43 3.11
CA LYS A 119 -1.78 5.08 2.62
C LYS A 119 -3.27 4.85 2.39
N TYR A 120 -4.12 5.29 3.32
CA TYR A 120 -5.57 5.02 3.26
C TYR A 120 -6.41 6.22 2.86
N GLY A 121 -5.94 7.45 3.07
CA GLY A 121 -6.63 8.71 2.85
C GLY A 121 -6.86 9.49 4.13
N CYS A 122 -6.96 8.81 5.27
CA CYS A 122 -7.02 9.41 6.59
C CYS A 122 -6.34 8.52 7.65
N ALA A 123 -6.07 9.11 8.80
CA ALA A 123 -5.80 8.44 10.07
C ALA A 123 -6.65 9.14 11.14
N PHE A 124 -6.88 8.51 12.28
CA PHE A 124 -7.67 9.08 13.35
C PHE A 124 -6.80 9.29 14.57
N ALA A 125 -7.08 10.36 15.31
CA ALA A 125 -6.55 10.57 16.65
C ALA A 125 -7.72 10.73 17.61
N ALA A 126 -7.63 10.12 18.78
CA ALA A 126 -8.64 10.24 19.81
C ALA A 126 -7.99 10.52 21.16
N VAL A 127 -8.70 11.27 21.99
CA VAL A 127 -8.26 11.62 23.34
C VAL A 127 -9.10 10.83 24.36
N SER A 128 -8.42 10.26 25.33
CA SER A 128 -9.00 9.59 26.47
C SER A 128 -8.26 9.99 27.76
N GLY A 129 -8.73 9.52 28.90
CA GLY A 129 -8.09 9.77 30.19
C GLY A 129 -8.85 10.75 31.08
N MET A 130 -8.35 10.95 32.29
CA MET A 130 -8.89 11.85 33.29
C MET A 130 -8.11 13.16 33.30
N GLU A 131 -8.62 14.16 34.06
CA GLU A 131 -7.94 15.42 34.28
C GLU A 131 -6.49 15.21 34.76
N GLY A 132 -5.56 15.81 34.03
CA GLY A 132 -4.11 15.68 34.28
C GLY A 132 -3.44 14.43 33.69
N ASP A 133 -4.16 13.47 33.13
CA ASP A 133 -3.62 12.27 32.46
C ASP A 133 -4.21 12.04 31.07
N ALA A 134 -4.25 13.09 30.24
CA ALA A 134 -4.73 12.99 28.87
C ALA A 134 -3.88 12.00 28.06
N ARG A 135 -4.53 11.06 27.42
CA ARG A 135 -3.94 10.07 26.51
C ARG A 135 -4.40 10.35 25.10
N ILE A 136 -3.46 10.43 24.18
CA ILE A 136 -3.71 10.65 22.76
C ILE A 136 -3.32 9.40 22.00
N HIS A 137 -4.29 8.76 21.37
CA HIS A 137 -4.11 7.52 20.62
C HIS A 137 -4.34 7.79 19.13
N PHE A 138 -3.44 7.30 18.30
CA PHE A 138 -3.60 7.34 16.85
C PHE A 138 -4.06 5.98 16.33
N TYR A 139 -5.01 5.99 15.42
CA TYR A 139 -5.63 4.80 14.87
C TYR A 139 -5.56 4.77 13.35
N SER A 140 -5.23 3.62 12.81
CA SER A 140 -5.39 3.31 11.39
C SER A 140 -6.87 3.22 11.03
N PRO A 141 -7.29 3.54 9.79
CA PRO A 141 -8.63 3.24 9.28
C PRO A 141 -8.98 1.75 9.23
N ASN A 142 -8.06 0.88 9.58
CA ASN A 142 -8.31 -0.55 9.80
C ASN A 142 -8.80 -0.85 11.21
N CYS A 143 -8.70 0.12 12.13
CA CYS A 143 -9.11 0.00 13.53
C CYS A 143 -10.03 1.13 13.98
N ALA A 144 -10.35 2.08 13.10
CA ALA A 144 -11.22 3.20 13.42
C ALA A 144 -12.06 3.63 12.21
N VAL A 145 -13.20 4.24 12.48
CA VAL A 145 -14.08 4.84 11.47
C VAL A 145 -14.89 5.96 12.12
N ALA A 146 -15.23 6.97 11.34
CA ALA A 146 -16.04 8.08 11.81
C ALA A 146 -17.09 8.49 10.77
N HIS A 147 -18.11 9.21 11.23
CA HIS A 147 -19.12 9.86 10.42
C HIS A 147 -18.87 11.37 10.37
N TRP A 148 -18.90 11.95 9.17
CA TRP A 148 -18.64 13.37 8.95
C TRP A 148 -19.92 14.19 9.03
N ASN A 149 -19.91 15.25 9.81
CA ASN A 149 -20.96 16.27 9.82
C ASN A 149 -20.61 17.39 8.83
N ALA A 150 -21.29 17.42 7.70
CA ALA A 150 -21.02 18.41 6.65
C ALA A 150 -21.38 19.83 7.06
N GLU A 151 -22.35 20.04 7.94
CA GLU A 151 -22.77 21.38 8.40
C GLU A 151 -21.73 22.00 9.33
N LYS A 152 -21.18 21.17 10.25
CA LYS A 152 -20.20 21.61 11.22
C LYS A 152 -18.76 21.47 10.72
N GLY A 153 -18.52 20.78 9.59
CA GLY A 153 -17.20 20.55 9.02
C GLY A 153 -16.27 19.69 9.89
N ARG A 154 -16.83 18.78 10.69
CA ARG A 154 -16.09 17.92 11.64
C ARG A 154 -16.73 16.55 11.82
N ILE A 155 -16.05 15.67 12.54
CA ILE A 155 -16.62 14.38 12.95
C ILE A 155 -17.85 14.62 13.84
N ARG A 156 -18.88 13.82 13.67
CA ARG A 156 -20.07 13.80 14.52
C ARG A 156 -20.01 12.67 15.55
N TYR A 157 -19.61 11.49 15.11
CA TYR A 157 -19.40 10.31 15.94
C TYR A 157 -18.43 9.37 15.24
N GLY A 158 -17.74 8.53 16.00
CA GLY A 158 -16.80 7.55 15.47
C GLY A 158 -16.46 6.50 16.51
N PHE A 159 -15.92 5.38 16.07
CA PHE A 159 -15.36 4.40 16.98
C PHE A 159 -13.91 4.06 16.63
N ALA A 160 -13.18 3.61 17.63
CA ALA A 160 -11.84 3.09 17.51
C ALA A 160 -11.61 1.89 18.43
N PHE A 161 -10.68 1.02 18.05
CA PHE A 161 -10.23 -0.11 18.87
C PHE A 161 -8.76 -0.39 18.61
N GLU A 162 -8.09 -1.01 19.57
CA GLU A 162 -6.70 -1.42 19.41
C GLU A 162 -6.60 -2.76 18.66
N ASP A 163 -5.55 -2.91 17.84
CA ASP A 163 -5.23 -4.17 17.20
C ASP A 163 -4.58 -5.12 18.24
N THR A 164 -5.40 -5.96 18.82
CA THR A 164 -4.99 -6.94 19.85
C THR A 164 -4.72 -8.33 19.28
N ARG A 165 -4.51 -8.45 17.98
CA ARG A 165 -4.16 -9.73 17.36
C ARG A 165 -2.91 -10.33 17.99
N LYS A 166 -3.00 -11.62 18.34
CA LYS A 166 -1.87 -12.37 18.89
C LYS A 166 -0.87 -12.81 17.82
N ASP A 167 -1.34 -12.95 16.57
CA ASP A 167 -0.56 -13.40 15.43
C ASP A 167 -1.06 -12.71 14.15
N GLU A 168 -0.15 -12.27 13.30
CA GLU A 168 -0.47 -11.70 11.98
C GLU A 168 -1.16 -12.71 11.03
N SER A 169 -1.02 -13.99 11.31
CA SER A 169 -1.69 -15.08 10.57
C SER A 169 -3.19 -15.22 10.89
N ASP A 170 -3.68 -14.55 11.93
CA ASP A 170 -5.13 -14.53 12.25
C ASP A 170 -5.89 -13.77 11.17
N ILE A 171 -6.47 -14.53 10.24
CA ILE A 171 -7.17 -13.99 9.05
C ILE A 171 -8.45 -13.28 9.42
N ALA A 172 -9.12 -13.71 10.49
CA ALA A 172 -10.35 -13.10 11.00
C ALA A 172 -10.32 -13.06 12.53
N TRP A 173 -10.36 -11.87 13.09
CA TRP A 173 -10.40 -11.63 14.53
C TRP A 173 -11.49 -10.63 14.88
N THR A 174 -11.92 -10.63 16.10
CA THR A 174 -12.94 -9.71 16.62
C THR A 174 -12.34 -8.96 17.80
N PRO A 175 -12.37 -7.62 17.83
CA PRO A 175 -11.95 -6.86 18.99
C PRO A 175 -12.81 -7.19 20.21
N GLU A 176 -12.20 -7.20 21.39
CA GLU A 176 -12.88 -7.41 22.66
C GLU A 176 -13.31 -6.09 23.31
N HIS A 177 -12.60 -5.01 22.96
CA HIS A 177 -12.85 -3.67 23.46
C HIS A 177 -12.92 -2.67 22.30
N VAL A 178 -13.91 -1.79 22.30
CA VAL A 178 -14.14 -0.73 21.31
C VAL A 178 -14.58 0.54 22.02
N THR A 179 -13.95 1.67 21.73
CA THR A 179 -14.38 2.97 22.24
C THR A 179 -15.20 3.68 21.18
N PHE A 180 -16.39 4.10 21.53
CA PHE A 180 -17.30 4.83 20.66
C PHE A 180 -17.46 6.26 21.17
N TYR A 181 -17.18 7.23 20.32
CA TYR A 181 -17.13 8.66 20.61
C TYR A 181 -18.33 9.36 19.98
N THR A 182 -19.04 10.16 20.79
CA THR A 182 -20.15 11.02 20.36
C THR A 182 -19.91 12.46 20.78
N ASP A 183 -20.81 13.37 20.41
CA ASP A 183 -20.72 14.81 20.77
C ASP A 183 -20.78 15.05 22.29
N THR A 184 -21.35 14.12 23.05
CA THR A 184 -21.64 14.26 24.48
C THR A 184 -21.06 13.14 25.34
N ASP A 185 -20.77 11.99 24.75
CA ASP A 185 -20.43 10.80 25.53
C ASP A 185 -19.27 10.01 24.87
N ILE A 186 -18.49 9.37 25.72
CA ILE A 186 -17.53 8.31 25.35
C ILE A 186 -18.08 7.00 25.89
N TRP A 187 -18.31 6.04 25.01
CA TRP A 187 -18.81 4.72 25.37
C TRP A 187 -17.69 3.68 25.25
N GLU A 188 -17.40 3.02 26.34
CA GLU A 188 -16.54 1.84 26.35
C GLU A 188 -17.40 0.61 26.11
N LEU A 189 -17.17 -0.08 25.02
CA LEU A 189 -17.89 -1.26 24.58
C LEU A 189 -17.03 -2.49 24.81
N ASP A 190 -17.44 -3.35 25.75
CA ASP A 190 -16.75 -4.58 26.08
C ASP A 190 -17.55 -5.80 25.59
N ARG A 191 -16.81 -6.75 25.00
CA ARG A 191 -17.37 -7.98 24.49
C ARG A 191 -17.10 -9.15 25.43
N THR A 192 -18.15 -9.62 26.10
CA THR A 192 -18.07 -10.78 27.01
C THR A 192 -19.03 -11.87 26.58
N GLY A 193 -18.52 -13.08 26.36
CA GLY A 193 -19.35 -14.22 25.96
C GLY A 193 -20.06 -14.04 24.60
N GLY A 194 -19.57 -13.15 23.75
CA GLY A 194 -20.16 -12.85 22.44
C GLY A 194 -21.19 -11.72 22.45
N ALA A 195 -21.60 -11.21 23.61
CA ALA A 195 -22.50 -10.07 23.78
C ALA A 195 -21.68 -8.79 24.06
N TRP A 196 -22.20 -7.65 23.61
CA TRP A 196 -21.60 -6.34 23.86
C TRP A 196 -22.33 -5.61 24.96
N THR A 197 -21.58 -4.99 25.86
CA THR A 197 -22.06 -4.11 26.92
C THR A 197 -21.40 -2.75 26.81
N ALA A 198 -22.13 -1.68 27.07
CA ALA A 198 -21.64 -0.30 27.00
C ALA A 198 -21.63 0.33 28.40
N VAL A 199 -20.55 1.04 28.70
CA VAL A 199 -20.41 1.93 29.85
C VAL A 199 -20.07 3.32 29.32
N GLY A 200 -20.92 4.31 29.61
CA GLY A 200 -20.75 5.67 29.10
C GLY A 200 -20.16 6.61 30.13
N THR A 201 -19.33 7.53 29.67
CA THR A 201 -18.83 8.69 30.40
C THR A 201 -19.20 9.94 29.62
N SER A 202 -19.99 10.83 30.24
CA SER A 202 -20.44 12.08 29.60
C SER A 202 -19.39 13.16 29.70
N HIS A 203 -19.35 14.06 28.70
CA HIS A 203 -18.47 15.23 28.66
C HIS A 203 -19.19 16.44 28.04
N ASP A 204 -18.71 17.65 28.36
CA ASP A 204 -19.33 18.92 27.95
C ASP A 204 -18.56 19.64 26.81
N PHE A 205 -17.67 18.95 26.08
CA PHE A 205 -16.87 19.57 25.01
C PHE A 205 -17.74 19.95 23.78
N GLY A 206 -18.93 19.34 23.63
CA GLY A 206 -19.85 19.60 22.52
C GLY A 206 -19.35 19.08 21.17
N GLU A 207 -18.31 18.26 21.17
CA GLU A 207 -17.74 17.58 20.01
C GLU A 207 -17.07 16.27 20.43
N PRO A 208 -17.04 15.27 19.54
CA PRO A 208 -16.38 14.01 19.85
C PRO A 208 -14.90 14.23 20.09
N LEU A 209 -14.36 13.53 21.09
CA LEU A 209 -12.92 13.55 21.38
C LEU A 209 -12.13 12.71 20.37
N MET A 210 -12.46 12.86 19.09
CA MET A 210 -11.87 12.16 17.97
C MET A 210 -11.75 13.09 16.77
N VAL A 211 -10.55 13.18 16.18
CA VAL A 211 -10.25 13.97 14.98
C VAL A 211 -9.64 13.09 13.89
N ALA A 212 -9.60 13.59 12.66
CA ALA A 212 -9.00 12.89 11.54
C ALA A 212 -7.90 13.72 10.89
N LEU A 213 -6.71 13.13 10.75
CA LEU A 213 -5.69 13.56 9.80
C LEU A 213 -6.15 13.13 8.41
N VAL A 214 -6.16 14.04 7.42
CA VAL A 214 -6.80 13.74 6.14
C VAL A 214 -6.00 14.29 4.97
N TRP A 215 -5.57 13.38 4.11
CA TRP A 215 -4.88 13.70 2.86
C TRP A 215 -5.88 13.86 1.69
N ASP A 216 -5.69 14.93 0.90
CA ASP A 216 -6.42 15.18 -0.36
C ASP A 216 -7.95 15.08 -0.19
N ALA A 217 -8.47 15.78 0.83
CA ALA A 217 -9.90 15.88 1.07
C ALA A 217 -10.60 16.72 -0.01
N THR A 218 -11.80 16.28 -0.36
CA THR A 218 -12.72 17.02 -1.22
C THR A 218 -14.08 17.13 -0.55
N HIS A 219 -14.97 18.01 -1.05
CA HIS A 219 -16.33 18.11 -0.52
C HIS A 219 -17.08 16.77 -0.52
N ASP A 220 -16.87 15.95 -1.57
CA ASP A 220 -17.49 14.62 -1.68
C ASP A 220 -16.79 13.54 -0.85
N LYS A 221 -15.54 13.79 -0.45
CA LYS A 221 -14.69 12.84 0.28
C LYS A 221 -14.01 13.53 1.46
N PRO A 222 -14.75 13.83 2.52
CA PRO A 222 -14.23 14.54 3.69
C PRO A 222 -13.11 13.77 4.41
N PHE A 223 -13.09 12.44 4.34
CA PHE A 223 -12.00 11.60 4.84
C PHE A 223 -10.89 11.33 3.82
N GLY A 224 -10.82 12.16 2.77
CA GLY A 224 -9.71 12.20 1.83
C GLY A 224 -9.58 11.01 0.90
N GLN A 225 -8.42 10.92 0.30
CA GLN A 225 -8.11 9.91 -0.70
C GLN A 225 -6.67 9.41 -0.54
N SER A 226 -6.50 8.10 -0.65
CA SER A 226 -5.18 7.46 -0.62
C SER A 226 -4.26 8.00 -1.72
N ARG A 227 -2.97 8.09 -1.45
CA ARG A 227 -1.96 8.30 -2.50
C ARG A 227 -1.84 7.10 -3.44
N LEU A 228 -2.20 5.89 -2.97
CA LEU A 228 -2.22 4.67 -3.78
C LEU A 228 -3.50 4.57 -4.64
N LYS A 229 -3.82 5.65 -5.38
CA LYS A 229 -4.95 5.71 -6.32
C LYS A 229 -4.81 4.69 -7.45
N LYS A 230 -5.92 4.38 -8.12
CA LYS A 230 -5.94 3.42 -9.22
C LYS A 230 -4.88 3.68 -10.31
N PRO A 231 -4.62 4.91 -10.78
CA PRO A 231 -3.56 5.19 -11.75
C PRO A 231 -2.17 4.75 -11.25
N ILE A 232 -1.83 5.06 -9.99
CA ILE A 232 -0.56 4.66 -9.38
C ILE A 232 -0.43 3.14 -9.31
N ARG A 233 -1.50 2.45 -8.87
CA ARG A 233 -1.53 0.99 -8.81
C ARG A 233 -1.36 0.36 -10.19
N ASN A 234 -1.94 0.95 -11.24
CA ASN A 234 -1.76 0.48 -12.61
C ASN A 234 -0.31 0.62 -13.10
N LEU A 235 0.38 1.71 -12.73
CA LEU A 235 1.80 1.88 -13.05
C LEU A 235 2.67 0.85 -12.32
N ILE A 236 2.39 0.57 -11.05
CA ILE A 236 3.05 -0.49 -10.29
C ILE A 236 2.85 -1.86 -10.96
N GLN A 237 1.63 -2.17 -11.41
CA GLN A 237 1.34 -3.41 -12.13
C GLN A 237 2.09 -3.47 -13.46
N GLY A 238 2.14 -2.35 -14.19
CA GLY A 238 2.93 -2.24 -15.43
C GLY A 238 4.41 -2.53 -15.19
N TYR A 239 4.99 -1.98 -14.12
CA TYR A 239 6.37 -2.25 -13.71
C TYR A 239 6.59 -3.74 -13.44
N ILE A 240 5.81 -4.33 -12.54
CA ILE A 240 5.92 -5.75 -12.14
C ILE A 240 5.83 -6.65 -13.39
N ARG A 241 4.90 -6.38 -14.28
CA ARG A 241 4.72 -7.12 -15.52
C ARG A 241 5.92 -7.00 -16.45
N THR A 242 6.45 -5.79 -16.62
CA THR A 242 7.60 -5.57 -17.50
C THR A 242 8.83 -6.27 -16.97
N VAL A 243 9.07 -6.23 -15.65
CA VAL A 243 10.16 -6.97 -15.01
C VAL A 243 9.97 -8.48 -15.16
N ALA A 244 8.73 -9.00 -14.97
CA ALA A 244 8.44 -10.41 -15.19
C ALA A 244 8.77 -10.85 -16.62
N ASN A 245 8.30 -10.10 -17.61
CA ASN A 245 8.54 -10.41 -19.01
C ASN A 245 10.03 -10.33 -19.37
N ALA A 246 10.74 -9.34 -18.82
CA ALA A 246 12.19 -9.22 -18.99
C ALA A 246 12.93 -10.42 -18.37
N THR A 247 12.54 -10.85 -17.16
CA THR A 247 13.13 -12.03 -16.49
C THR A 247 12.91 -13.29 -17.32
N ILE A 248 11.70 -13.50 -17.84
CA ILE A 248 11.38 -14.63 -18.73
C ILE A 248 12.21 -14.55 -20.01
N GLY A 249 12.31 -13.37 -20.63
CA GLY A 249 13.12 -13.15 -21.83
C GLY A 249 14.59 -13.45 -21.61
N LEU A 250 15.13 -13.14 -20.42
CA LEU A 250 16.50 -13.45 -20.02
C LEU A 250 16.75 -14.95 -19.95
N GLU A 251 15.84 -15.74 -19.39
CA GLU A 251 15.96 -17.20 -19.33
C GLU A 251 16.06 -17.82 -20.74
N PHE A 252 15.22 -17.34 -21.67
CA PHE A 252 15.31 -17.77 -23.07
C PHE A 252 16.57 -17.25 -23.77
N ALA A 253 17.05 -16.06 -23.43
CA ALA A 253 18.28 -15.50 -24.01
C ALA A 253 19.52 -16.26 -23.53
N THR A 254 19.55 -16.73 -22.29
CA THR A 254 20.68 -17.51 -21.73
C THR A 254 20.70 -18.96 -22.20
N SER A 255 19.53 -19.52 -22.59
CA SER A 255 19.41 -20.89 -23.09
C SER A 255 18.63 -20.91 -24.42
N PRO A 256 19.22 -20.43 -25.52
CA PRO A 256 18.56 -20.34 -26.82
C PRO A 256 18.16 -21.72 -27.32
N GLN A 257 16.95 -21.80 -27.87
CA GLN A 257 16.46 -23.05 -28.47
C GLN A 257 17.27 -23.38 -29.72
N LYS A 258 17.85 -24.56 -29.72
CA LYS A 258 18.58 -25.12 -30.84
C LYS A 258 17.70 -26.06 -31.63
N TYR A 259 17.88 -26.10 -32.92
CA TYR A 259 17.17 -27.06 -33.78
C TYR A 259 18.17 -27.83 -34.65
N LEU A 260 17.80 -29.03 -34.98
CA LEU A 260 18.54 -29.90 -35.87
C LEU A 260 17.55 -30.47 -36.90
N LEU A 261 17.79 -30.20 -38.19
CA LEU A 261 16.94 -30.64 -39.30
C LEU A 261 17.71 -31.67 -40.14
N GLY A 262 16.97 -32.54 -40.87
CA GLY A 262 17.56 -33.50 -41.78
C GLY A 262 18.16 -34.74 -41.14
N VAL A 263 17.77 -35.08 -39.90
CA VAL A 263 18.14 -36.34 -39.24
C VAL A 263 17.18 -37.47 -39.65
N SER A 264 17.69 -38.73 -39.71
CA SER A 264 16.88 -39.92 -39.92
C SER A 264 16.10 -40.27 -38.66
N ASP A 265 15.03 -41.12 -38.79
CA ASP A 265 14.21 -41.56 -37.67
C ASP A 265 15.07 -42.31 -36.62
N ASP A 266 16.02 -43.17 -37.03
CA ASP A 266 16.93 -43.87 -36.11
C ASP A 266 17.84 -42.91 -35.34
N GLN A 267 18.29 -41.83 -35.97
CA GLN A 267 19.11 -40.80 -35.35
C GLN A 267 18.25 -39.97 -34.37
N TYR A 268 16.99 -39.68 -34.70
CA TYR A 268 16.05 -39.01 -33.84
C TYR A 268 15.76 -39.85 -32.57
N ASP A 269 15.46 -41.14 -32.72
CA ASP A 269 15.21 -42.04 -31.60
C ASP A 269 16.41 -42.17 -30.68
N THR A 270 17.61 -42.22 -31.23
CA THR A 270 18.88 -42.21 -30.47
C THR A 270 19.04 -40.93 -29.66
N LEU A 271 18.76 -39.77 -30.25
CA LEU A 271 18.83 -38.46 -29.60
C LEU A 271 17.79 -38.32 -28.46
N VAL A 272 16.58 -38.80 -28.68
CA VAL A 272 15.49 -38.79 -27.69
C VAL A 272 15.73 -39.79 -26.55
N SER A 273 16.17 -41.01 -26.88
CA SER A 273 16.39 -42.08 -25.88
C SER A 273 17.55 -41.80 -24.92
N GLN A 274 18.58 -41.08 -25.37
CA GLN A 274 19.73 -40.70 -24.53
C GLN A 274 19.40 -39.56 -23.56
N LYS A 275 18.13 -39.08 -23.47
CA LYS A 275 17.71 -37.95 -22.64
C LYS A 275 18.72 -36.83 -22.77
N PHE A 276 18.88 -36.37 -24.01
CA PHE A 276 19.86 -35.34 -24.34
C PHE A 276 19.71 -34.13 -23.41
N LYS A 277 20.48 -34.12 -22.34
CA LYS A 277 20.55 -32.97 -21.44
C LYS A 277 21.29 -31.88 -22.18
N GLN A 278 20.56 -30.94 -22.75
CA GLN A 278 21.15 -29.74 -23.33
C GLN A 278 21.75 -28.89 -22.20
N TYR A 279 23.02 -29.15 -21.92
CA TYR A 279 23.79 -28.24 -21.09
C TYR A 279 24.30 -27.09 -21.95
N VAL A 280 24.38 -25.91 -21.35
CA VAL A 280 25.08 -24.77 -21.95
C VAL A 280 26.50 -25.20 -22.31
N GLY A 281 26.86 -25.09 -23.58
CA GLY A 281 28.18 -25.50 -24.07
C GLY A 281 28.30 -26.95 -24.58
N SER A 282 27.22 -27.75 -24.63
CA SER A 282 27.25 -29.06 -25.23
C SER A 282 27.50 -28.99 -26.75
N ILE A 283 28.40 -29.82 -27.25
CA ILE A 283 28.66 -29.94 -28.70
C ILE A 283 27.66 -30.93 -29.26
N LEU A 284 26.84 -30.47 -30.20
CA LEU A 284 25.95 -31.31 -30.99
C LEU A 284 26.74 -31.85 -32.18
N TYR A 285 26.77 -33.17 -32.36
CA TYR A 285 27.27 -33.78 -33.58
C TYR A 285 26.20 -34.63 -34.21
N SER A 286 26.17 -34.68 -35.53
CA SER A 286 25.30 -35.56 -36.30
C SER A 286 26.04 -36.00 -37.56
N THR A 287 25.69 -37.14 -38.07
CA THR A 287 26.22 -37.69 -39.30
C THR A 287 25.29 -37.40 -40.50
N ILE A 288 25.76 -37.64 -41.71
CA ILE A 288 24.95 -37.53 -42.94
C ILE A 288 23.73 -38.47 -42.77
N ASN A 289 22.54 -37.99 -43.18
CA ASN A 289 21.36 -38.82 -43.20
C ASN A 289 21.54 -39.93 -44.24
N PRO A 290 21.51 -41.21 -43.80
CA PRO A 290 21.76 -42.34 -44.68
C PRO A 290 20.65 -42.53 -45.75
N ASP A 291 19.42 -42.03 -45.49
CA ASP A 291 18.28 -42.23 -46.35
C ASP A 291 18.22 -41.20 -47.49
N THR A 292 18.61 -39.95 -47.21
CA THR A 292 18.54 -38.84 -48.17
C THR A 292 19.91 -38.41 -48.68
N GLY A 293 21.01 -38.77 -48.01
CA GLY A 293 22.36 -38.33 -48.32
C GLY A 293 22.64 -36.85 -47.98
N GLU A 294 21.70 -36.18 -47.32
CA GLU A 294 21.81 -34.78 -46.94
C GLU A 294 22.58 -34.61 -45.61
N LYS A 295 23.24 -33.48 -45.48
CA LYS A 295 23.89 -33.09 -44.23
C LYS A 295 22.87 -32.49 -43.31
N PRO A 296 22.78 -32.92 -42.01
CA PRO A 296 21.93 -32.28 -41.05
C PRO A 296 22.25 -30.80 -40.89
N GLU A 297 21.25 -29.96 -40.88
CA GLU A 297 21.40 -28.53 -40.64
C GLU A 297 21.15 -28.25 -39.16
N PHE A 298 22.15 -27.64 -38.54
CA PHE A 298 22.09 -27.18 -37.18
C PHE A 298 21.86 -25.67 -37.15
N GLY A 299 20.86 -25.24 -36.39
CA GLY A 299 20.61 -23.82 -36.20
C GLY A 299 20.20 -23.51 -34.76
N GLN A 300 20.15 -22.24 -34.50
CA GLN A 300 19.71 -21.67 -33.23
C GLN A 300 18.73 -20.54 -33.53
N LEU A 301 17.61 -20.52 -32.78
CA LEU A 301 16.66 -19.42 -32.90
C LEU A 301 17.35 -18.13 -32.44
N SER A 302 17.03 -17.03 -33.15
CA SER A 302 17.54 -15.70 -32.79
C SER A 302 17.02 -15.29 -31.41
N GLN A 303 17.90 -14.72 -30.62
CA GLN A 303 17.54 -14.19 -29.30
C GLN A 303 16.79 -12.87 -29.46
N GLY A 304 15.73 -12.72 -28.63
CA GLY A 304 15.04 -11.45 -28.49
C GLY A 304 15.89 -10.42 -27.74
N SER A 305 15.77 -9.15 -28.12
CA SER A 305 16.42 -8.06 -27.39
C SER A 305 15.66 -7.74 -26.10
N ILE A 306 16.38 -7.44 -25.03
CA ILE A 306 15.83 -6.99 -23.73
C ILE A 306 15.61 -5.47 -23.74
N GLU A 307 16.23 -4.75 -24.66
CA GLU A 307 16.16 -3.28 -24.73
C GLU A 307 14.74 -2.71 -24.72
N PRO A 308 13.72 -3.29 -25.39
CA PRO A 308 12.35 -2.80 -25.31
C PRO A 308 11.79 -2.82 -23.88
N HIS A 309 12.17 -3.81 -23.07
CA HIS A 309 11.74 -3.90 -21.67
C HIS A 309 12.40 -2.82 -20.81
N VAL A 310 13.69 -2.54 -21.03
CA VAL A 310 14.40 -1.45 -20.35
C VAL A 310 13.78 -0.10 -20.68
N GLN A 311 13.47 0.15 -21.94
CA GLN A 311 12.80 1.39 -22.35
C GLN A 311 11.40 1.53 -21.76
N MET A 312 10.63 0.44 -21.70
CA MET A 312 9.33 0.43 -21.06
C MET A 312 9.43 0.74 -19.55
N LEU A 313 10.41 0.19 -18.85
CA LEU A 313 10.67 0.50 -17.44
C LEU A 313 10.99 1.98 -17.23
N ARG A 314 11.83 2.58 -18.10
CA ARG A 314 12.15 4.02 -18.06
C ARG A 314 10.90 4.87 -18.28
N MET A 315 10.06 4.52 -19.23
CA MET A 315 8.79 5.21 -19.50
C MET A 315 7.85 5.12 -18.28
N LEU A 316 7.67 3.93 -17.70
CA LEU A 316 6.83 3.73 -16.53
C LEU A 316 7.36 4.52 -15.31
N ALA A 317 8.68 4.55 -15.10
CA ALA A 317 9.30 5.34 -14.03
C ALA A 317 9.06 6.84 -14.21
N THR A 318 9.14 7.34 -15.44
CA THR A 318 8.86 8.75 -15.75
C THR A 318 7.38 9.09 -15.49
N GLN A 319 6.45 8.23 -15.93
CA GLN A 319 5.01 8.41 -15.67
C GLN A 319 4.69 8.32 -14.18
N PHE A 320 5.33 7.40 -13.46
CA PHE A 320 5.17 7.25 -12.03
C PHE A 320 5.68 8.49 -11.27
N SER A 321 6.85 9.00 -11.64
CA SER A 321 7.41 10.26 -11.13
C SER A 321 6.43 11.42 -11.32
N ALA A 322 5.94 11.61 -12.54
CA ALA A 322 4.96 12.66 -12.85
C ALA A 322 3.64 12.52 -12.06
N ALA A 323 3.16 11.29 -11.86
CA ALA A 323 1.89 11.02 -11.17
C ALA A 323 1.99 11.13 -9.64
N THR A 324 3.18 10.96 -9.07
CA THR A 324 3.40 10.95 -7.61
C THR A 324 4.07 12.21 -7.07
N GLY A 325 4.69 13.02 -7.95
CA GLY A 325 5.54 14.15 -7.56
C GLY A 325 6.92 13.72 -7.01
N LEU A 326 7.26 12.43 -7.08
CA LEU A 326 8.58 11.91 -6.76
C LEU A 326 9.56 12.18 -7.90
N THR A 327 10.84 12.20 -7.62
CA THR A 327 11.85 12.28 -8.67
C THR A 327 12.01 10.91 -9.38
N VAL A 328 12.47 10.91 -10.63
CA VAL A 328 12.78 9.65 -11.33
C VAL A 328 13.84 8.85 -10.56
N THR A 329 14.77 9.51 -9.93
CA THR A 329 15.81 8.90 -9.09
C THR A 329 15.22 8.10 -7.92
N ASP A 330 14.11 8.58 -7.33
CA ASP A 330 13.42 7.87 -6.26
C ASP A 330 12.82 6.53 -6.71
N THR A 331 12.58 6.36 -8.01
CA THR A 331 12.06 5.11 -8.58
C THR A 331 13.12 4.01 -8.72
N GLY A 332 14.41 4.34 -8.55
CA GLY A 332 15.54 3.42 -8.73
C GLY A 332 15.89 3.16 -10.19
N VAL A 333 15.28 3.86 -11.15
CA VAL A 333 15.62 3.77 -12.56
C VAL A 333 16.58 4.90 -12.91
N VAL A 334 17.84 4.53 -13.21
CA VAL A 334 18.88 5.49 -13.58
C VAL A 334 18.72 5.89 -15.05
N ASN A 335 18.73 7.18 -15.30
CA ASN A 335 18.84 7.73 -16.66
C ASN A 335 20.30 8.02 -16.94
N ASP A 336 20.92 7.26 -17.84
CA ASP A 336 22.35 7.33 -18.17
C ASP A 336 22.77 8.66 -18.86
N ALA A 337 21.81 9.51 -19.16
CA ALA A 337 22.05 10.76 -19.86
C ALA A 337 22.25 11.93 -18.88
N ASN A 338 23.48 12.28 -18.62
CA ASN A 338 24.01 13.45 -17.92
C ASN A 338 23.84 13.49 -16.39
N PRO A 339 24.91 13.82 -15.65
CA PRO A 339 24.78 14.21 -14.26
C PRO A 339 23.87 15.43 -14.16
N THR A 340 22.76 15.28 -13.47
CA THR A 340 21.79 16.36 -13.25
C THR A 340 22.45 17.43 -12.39
N SER A 341 22.39 18.69 -12.80
CA SER A 341 22.92 19.81 -11.99
C SER A 341 22.14 19.92 -10.65
N SER A 342 22.78 20.49 -9.64
CA SER A 342 22.14 20.70 -8.33
C SER A 342 20.84 21.51 -8.47
N GLU A 343 20.79 22.48 -9.38
CA GLU A 343 19.61 23.28 -9.68
C GLU A 343 18.47 22.44 -10.29
N ALA A 344 18.79 21.51 -11.17
CA ALA A 344 17.81 20.62 -11.77
C ALA A 344 17.25 19.61 -10.76
N ILE A 345 18.06 19.12 -9.82
CA ILE A 345 17.61 18.28 -8.70
C ILE A 345 16.65 19.05 -7.80
N LEU A 346 16.96 20.30 -7.45
CA LEU A 346 16.09 21.16 -6.66
C LEU A 346 14.77 21.44 -7.40
N ALA A 347 14.82 21.76 -8.69
CA ALA A 347 13.62 21.97 -9.49
C ALA A 347 12.72 20.72 -9.56
N GLN A 348 13.30 19.53 -9.70
CA GLN A 348 12.55 18.26 -9.69
C GLN A 348 11.89 17.97 -8.34
N SER A 349 12.50 18.39 -7.22
CA SER A 349 11.96 18.16 -5.89
C SER A 349 10.88 19.18 -5.48
N GLN A 350 10.67 20.27 -6.25
CA GLN A 350 9.74 21.34 -5.92
C GLN A 350 8.31 20.85 -5.72
N THR A 351 7.84 19.96 -6.60
CA THR A 351 6.49 19.38 -6.48
C THR A 351 6.32 18.63 -5.16
N LEU A 352 7.33 17.89 -4.73
CA LEU A 352 7.29 17.15 -3.47
C LEU A 352 7.29 18.09 -2.26
N VAL A 353 7.99 19.22 -2.33
CA VAL A 353 7.96 20.27 -1.29
C VAL A 353 6.56 20.84 -1.16
N LEU A 354 5.92 21.24 -2.27
CA LEU A 354 4.55 21.75 -2.26
C LEU A 354 3.54 20.73 -1.68
N LEU A 355 3.70 19.46 -2.02
CA LEU A 355 2.86 18.39 -1.46
C LEU A 355 3.07 18.23 0.06
N ALA A 356 4.30 18.39 0.54
CA ALA A 356 4.61 18.33 1.97
C ALA A 356 4.03 19.54 2.72
N GLU A 357 4.12 20.75 2.15
CA GLU A 357 3.49 21.95 2.69
C GLU A 357 1.97 21.78 2.79
N GLN A 358 1.33 21.29 1.72
CA GLN A 358 -0.11 21.02 1.70
C GLN A 358 -0.53 20.00 2.78
N LEU A 359 0.25 18.93 2.97
CA LEU A 359 0.01 17.90 3.99
C LEU A 359 0.10 18.52 5.39
N ASN A 360 1.19 19.25 5.67
CA ASN A 360 1.43 19.85 6.98
C ASN A 360 0.40 20.93 7.31
N GLU A 361 0.05 21.79 6.34
CA GLU A 361 -0.98 22.81 6.53
C GLU A 361 -2.37 22.18 6.75
N GLY A 362 -2.68 21.10 6.02
CA GLY A 362 -3.92 20.35 6.19
C GLY A 362 -4.06 19.76 7.59
N ASN A 363 -2.99 19.16 8.10
CA ASN A 363 -2.97 18.57 9.42
C ASN A 363 -2.94 19.62 10.55
N ALA A 364 -2.21 20.72 10.39
CA ALA A 364 -2.14 21.80 11.38
C ALA A 364 -3.49 22.53 11.59
N ARG A 365 -4.33 22.59 10.58
CA ARG A 365 -5.62 23.31 10.66
C ARG A 365 -6.79 22.48 11.15
N ARG A 366 -6.68 21.16 11.16
CA ARG A 366 -7.76 20.25 11.55
C ARG A 366 -7.67 19.74 12.98
N ASN A 367 -6.55 19.98 13.61
CA ASN A 367 -6.23 19.63 14.97
C ASN A 367 -6.24 20.89 15.84
#